data_7a838a6376b41fffcc75fdb1d12f22b4
#
_entry.id   7a838a6376b41fffcc75fdb1d12f22b4
#
_cell.length_a   1.000
_cell.length_b   1.000
_cell.length_c   1.000
_cell.angle_alpha   90.00
_cell.angle_beta   90.00
_cell.angle_gamma   90.00
#
_symmetry.space_group_name_H-M   'P 1'
#
loop_
_entity.id
_entity.type
_entity.pdbx_description
1 polymer ?
#
loop_
_entity_poly.entity_id
_entity_poly.type
_entity_poly.pdbx_seq_one_letter_code
_entity_poly.pdbx_strand_id
1 'polypeptide(L)'
;MAQTAIFGINSNLDTGGIIDNLVSLQRSPIDIVEAKRSIEEAKLLSFQDLKGRLQTFKSVVTTLNTESKFLSTESSFSNNNATDTNSVASLSTSSQATSGTFSLTVNNLARETKLISDGFSSTSGAVTQGTIVIVAGGTSATITIDSSNDTVAGLRLAINNSGLNVKATFLNDGSSTNPLRLVLSGTQTGSDSSVSVTGSIVSFSETQSAQNANFILDGISITKSNNTVTDVITGTIITLESAGSGTITLSSDTDTIKEKVQAYVDSFNELMLHLNDVLALDSDTGETSVLFANFTVQNLQQTLRSTASQQILGVSGDFAFLSQIGIRTLSDGTLSIDDGDLSDALAADVGNV
;
A
#
# COMPACT_ATOMS: atom_id res chain seq x y z
N MET A 1 -34.86 47.27 28.98
CA MET A 1 -36.01 48.03 29.51
C MET A 1 -36.57 47.21 30.67
N ALA A 2 -36.44 47.76 31.90
CA ALA A 2 -36.97 47.11 33.10
C ALA A 2 -38.49 47.16 33.06
N GLN A 3 -39.14 46.00 32.96
CA GLN A 3 -40.58 45.88 33.17
C GLN A 3 -40.85 46.07 34.65
N THR A 4 -41.41 47.20 35.00
CA THR A 4 -41.98 47.47 36.31
C THR A 4 -43.21 46.56 36.48
N ALA A 5 -43.09 45.52 37.30
CA ALA A 5 -44.23 44.68 37.71
C ALA A 5 -45.17 45.55 38.53
N ILE A 6 -46.39 45.78 38.06
CA ILE A 6 -47.44 46.44 38.78
C ILE A 6 -48.08 45.39 39.70
N PHE A 7 -47.68 45.37 40.99
CA PHE A 7 -48.35 44.60 42.02
C PHE A 7 -49.75 45.18 42.23
N GLY A 8 -50.74 44.29 42.41
CA GLY A 8 -52.10 44.70 42.61
C GLY A 8 -52.25 45.56 43.86
N ILE A 9 -52.55 46.81 43.64
CA ILE A 9 -52.45 47.92 44.63
C ILE A 9 -53.44 47.81 45.78
N ASN A 10 -54.40 46.84 45.79
CA ASN A 10 -55.45 46.81 46.81
C ASN A 10 -55.78 45.42 47.42
N SER A 11 -55.11 44.35 47.01
CA SER A 11 -55.45 43.00 47.52
C SER A 11 -54.32 42.27 48.25
N ASN A 12 -53.11 42.83 48.29
CA ASN A 12 -51.91 42.19 48.87
C ASN A 12 -51.60 40.79 48.26
N LEU A 13 -52.15 40.51 47.07
CA LEU A 13 -51.90 39.24 46.31
C LEU A 13 -50.74 39.43 45.44
N ASP A 14 -49.74 38.54 45.50
CA ASP A 14 -48.62 38.44 44.56
C ASP A 14 -49.09 37.85 43.22
N THR A 15 -49.78 38.71 42.44
CA THR A 15 -50.27 38.32 41.09
C THR A 15 -49.16 38.04 40.14
N GLY A 16 -47.94 38.62 40.31
CA GLY A 16 -46.75 38.33 39.51
C GLY A 16 -46.28 36.88 39.72
N GLY A 17 -46.10 36.50 40.99
CA GLY A 17 -45.71 35.12 41.33
C GLY A 17 -46.76 34.05 40.92
N ILE A 18 -48.06 34.42 40.96
CA ILE A 18 -49.11 33.50 40.47
C ILE A 18 -49.07 33.33 38.94
N ILE A 19 -48.84 34.41 38.22
CA ILE A 19 -48.69 34.36 36.74
C ILE A 19 -47.45 33.58 36.38
N ASP A 20 -46.31 33.81 37.00
CA ASP A 20 -45.06 33.10 36.76
C ASP A 20 -45.20 31.59 37.06
N ASN A 21 -45.86 31.23 38.17
CA ASN A 21 -46.16 29.84 38.47
C ASN A 21 -47.11 29.19 37.45
N LEU A 22 -48.13 29.90 36.97
CA LEU A 22 -49.03 29.39 35.93
C LEU A 22 -48.32 29.22 34.59
N VAL A 23 -47.44 30.17 34.23
CA VAL A 23 -46.62 30.10 33.02
C VAL A 23 -45.61 28.93 33.10
N SER A 24 -44.96 28.73 34.26
CA SER A 24 -44.06 27.60 34.50
C SER A 24 -44.78 26.25 34.42
N LEU A 25 -46.01 26.19 34.97
CA LEU A 25 -46.84 24.97 34.87
C LEU A 25 -47.23 24.66 33.44
N GLN A 26 -47.51 25.66 32.60
CA GLN A 26 -47.81 25.51 31.19
C GLN A 26 -46.56 25.18 30.35
N ARG A 27 -45.36 25.58 30.80
CA ARG A 27 -44.09 25.21 30.17
C ARG A 27 -43.65 23.77 30.47
N SER A 28 -44.04 23.21 31.60
CA SER A 28 -43.64 21.88 32.06
C SER A 28 -43.83 20.77 30.96
N PRO A 29 -44.95 20.72 30.19
CA PRO A 29 -45.06 19.74 29.11
C PRO A 29 -44.05 19.95 27.98
N ILE A 30 -43.67 21.22 27.69
CA ILE A 30 -42.68 21.56 26.68
C ILE A 30 -41.30 21.08 27.15
N ASP A 31 -40.94 21.40 28.38
CA ASP A 31 -39.67 21.00 29.00
C ASP A 31 -39.50 19.48 29.02
N ILE A 32 -40.60 18.73 29.28
CA ILE A 32 -40.60 17.25 29.20
C ILE A 32 -40.35 16.77 27.78
N VAL A 33 -40.94 17.39 26.76
CA VAL A 33 -40.72 17.03 25.36
C VAL A 33 -39.31 17.37 24.91
N GLU A 34 -38.77 18.52 25.30
CA GLU A 34 -37.41 18.94 25.02
C GLU A 34 -36.40 17.99 25.69
N ALA A 35 -36.62 17.60 26.96
CA ALA A 35 -35.79 16.60 27.62
C ALA A 35 -35.80 15.24 26.91
N LYS A 36 -37.01 14.77 26.53
CA LYS A 36 -37.10 13.52 25.74
C LYS A 36 -36.38 13.62 24.39
N ARG A 37 -36.52 14.74 23.68
CA ARG A 37 -35.84 14.99 22.44
C ARG A 37 -34.32 14.95 22.62
N SER A 38 -33.81 15.61 23.66
CA SER A 38 -32.35 15.57 23.95
C SER A 38 -31.85 14.16 24.23
N ILE A 39 -32.61 13.33 24.95
CA ILE A 39 -32.28 11.92 25.19
C ILE A 39 -32.25 11.14 23.87
N GLU A 40 -33.25 11.31 22.99
CA GLU A 40 -33.27 10.59 21.70
C GLU A 40 -32.18 11.07 20.75
N GLU A 41 -31.82 12.35 20.75
CA GLU A 41 -30.68 12.89 20.00
C GLU A 41 -29.35 12.30 20.53
N ALA A 42 -29.16 12.17 21.83
CA ALA A 42 -28.02 11.53 22.46
C ALA A 42 -27.91 10.05 22.07
N LYS A 43 -29.04 9.31 22.06
CA LYS A 43 -29.09 7.91 21.60
C LYS A 43 -28.68 7.80 20.13
N LEU A 44 -29.20 8.70 19.28
CA LEU A 44 -28.88 8.71 17.85
C LEU A 44 -27.37 8.92 17.63
N LEU A 45 -26.77 9.88 18.33
CA LEU A 45 -25.32 10.12 18.26
C LEU A 45 -24.50 8.91 18.72
N SER A 46 -24.94 8.27 19.82
CA SER A 46 -24.28 7.07 20.35
C SER A 46 -24.35 5.89 19.37
N PHE A 47 -25.50 5.70 18.70
CA PHE A 47 -25.60 4.68 17.64
C PHE A 47 -24.76 5.00 16.40
N GLN A 48 -24.62 6.28 16.05
CA GLN A 48 -23.76 6.69 14.94
C GLN A 48 -22.27 6.43 15.25
N ASP A 49 -21.84 6.74 16.48
CA ASP A 49 -20.47 6.42 16.94
C ASP A 49 -20.23 4.91 16.98
N LEU A 50 -21.15 4.15 17.57
CA LEU A 50 -21.06 2.67 17.58
C LEU A 50 -20.96 2.09 16.17
N LYS A 51 -21.77 2.62 15.24
CA LYS A 51 -21.68 2.20 13.81
C LYS A 51 -20.29 2.50 13.23
N GLY A 52 -19.72 3.68 13.52
CA GLY A 52 -18.38 4.05 13.06
C GLY A 52 -17.33 3.07 13.57
N ARG A 53 -17.34 2.76 14.87
CA ARG A 53 -16.40 1.80 15.50
C ARG A 53 -16.57 0.38 14.96
N LEU A 54 -17.79 -0.07 14.74
CA LEU A 54 -18.07 -1.35 14.09
C LEU A 54 -17.52 -1.42 12.65
N GLN A 55 -17.61 -0.31 11.90
CA GLN A 55 -17.04 -0.24 10.56
C GLN A 55 -15.51 -0.29 10.58
N THR A 56 -14.87 0.39 11.54
CA THR A 56 -13.42 0.34 11.76
C THR A 56 -13.00 -1.08 12.11
N PHE A 57 -13.63 -1.71 13.09
CA PHE A 57 -13.35 -3.10 13.47
C PHE A 57 -13.52 -4.07 12.29
N LYS A 58 -14.64 -3.96 11.57
CA LYS A 58 -14.88 -4.76 10.35
C LYS A 58 -13.77 -4.58 9.32
N SER A 59 -13.28 -3.35 9.13
CA SER A 59 -12.18 -3.07 8.20
C SER A 59 -10.91 -3.82 8.61
N VAL A 60 -10.55 -3.76 9.88
CA VAL A 60 -9.39 -4.48 10.43
C VAL A 60 -9.55 -5.99 10.27
N VAL A 61 -10.69 -6.57 10.66
CA VAL A 61 -10.98 -8.00 10.48
C VAL A 61 -10.88 -8.42 9.01
N THR A 62 -11.25 -7.54 8.08
CA THR A 62 -11.15 -7.83 6.65
C THR A 62 -9.69 -7.98 6.17
N THR A 63 -8.72 -7.41 6.89
CA THR A 63 -7.29 -7.61 6.59
C THR A 63 -6.75 -8.96 7.07
N LEU A 64 -7.51 -9.69 7.86
CA LEU A 64 -7.14 -10.97 8.45
C LEU A 64 -7.98 -12.15 7.94
N ASN A 65 -9.02 -11.90 7.14
CA ASN A 65 -10.06 -12.87 6.82
C ASN A 65 -9.68 -13.92 5.77
N THR A 66 -8.47 -13.90 5.26
CA THR A 66 -7.93 -14.91 4.33
C THR A 66 -6.45 -15.11 4.63
N GLU A 67 -5.97 -16.33 4.42
CA GLU A 67 -4.56 -16.69 4.56
C GLU A 67 -3.63 -15.71 3.82
N SER A 68 -3.94 -15.38 2.57
CA SER A 68 -3.14 -14.47 1.76
C SER A 68 -3.08 -13.04 2.27
N LYS A 69 -4.03 -12.61 3.11
CA LYS A 69 -4.00 -11.30 3.76
C LYS A 69 -3.33 -11.34 5.13
N PHE A 70 -3.45 -12.46 5.82
CA PHE A 70 -2.84 -12.69 7.12
C PHE A 70 -1.34 -12.90 6.99
N LEU A 71 -0.92 -13.85 6.14
CA LEU A 71 0.49 -14.16 5.93
C LEU A 71 1.24 -12.98 5.32
N SER A 72 2.45 -12.81 5.77
CA SER A 72 3.42 -11.87 5.22
C SER A 72 4.76 -12.58 5.08
N THR A 73 5.48 -12.28 4.01
CA THR A 73 6.80 -12.85 3.74
C THR A 73 7.78 -11.71 3.57
N GLU A 74 8.86 -11.77 4.29
CA GLU A 74 10.00 -10.89 4.11
C GLU A 74 11.06 -11.53 3.21
N SER A 75 11.86 -10.69 2.58
CA SER A 75 12.98 -11.13 1.74
C SER A 75 14.23 -10.35 2.06
N SER A 76 15.35 -11.04 2.08
CA SER A 76 16.65 -10.42 2.20
C SER A 76 17.62 -10.97 1.16
N PHE A 77 18.53 -10.13 0.71
CA PHE A 77 19.65 -10.51 -0.14
C PHE A 77 20.95 -10.21 0.56
N SER A 78 21.81 -11.20 0.64
CA SER A 78 23.15 -11.09 1.23
C SER A 78 24.21 -11.36 0.17
N ASN A 79 25.07 -10.37 -0.11
CA ASN A 79 26.22 -10.56 -1.00
C ASN A 79 27.18 -11.61 -0.42
N ASN A 80 27.68 -12.51 -1.25
CA ASN A 80 28.69 -13.50 -0.84
C ASN A 80 30.05 -12.84 -0.53
N ASN A 81 30.29 -11.66 -1.08
CA ASN A 81 31.49 -10.87 -0.78
C ASN A 81 31.09 -9.67 0.09
N ALA A 82 31.43 -9.74 1.38
CA ALA A 82 31.08 -8.70 2.37
C ALA A 82 31.77 -7.33 2.10
N THR A 83 32.73 -7.25 1.19
CA THR A 83 33.36 -5.99 0.77
C THR A 83 32.65 -5.32 -0.41
N ASP A 84 31.73 -6.01 -1.08
CA ASP A 84 30.92 -5.42 -2.14
C ASP A 84 29.82 -4.53 -1.55
N THR A 85 29.98 -3.23 -1.75
CA THR A 85 29.03 -2.22 -1.28
C THR A 85 27.81 -2.10 -2.22
N ASN A 86 27.90 -2.67 -3.43
CA ASN A 86 26.81 -2.66 -4.41
C ASN A 86 25.92 -3.89 -4.21
N SER A 87 24.62 -3.69 -4.12
CA SER A 87 23.68 -4.80 -4.13
C SER A 87 23.71 -5.49 -5.49
N VAL A 88 23.73 -6.84 -5.50
CA VAL A 88 23.63 -7.64 -6.71
C VAL A 88 22.16 -7.74 -7.16
N ALA A 89 21.24 -7.82 -6.20
CA ALA A 89 19.82 -7.86 -6.45
C ALA A 89 19.03 -7.23 -5.32
N SER A 90 17.88 -6.65 -5.62
CA SER A 90 16.84 -6.30 -4.67
C SER A 90 15.62 -7.20 -4.86
N LEU A 91 14.87 -7.41 -3.79
CA LEU A 91 13.77 -8.36 -3.73
C LEU A 91 12.50 -7.69 -3.27
N SER A 92 11.38 -8.17 -3.77
CA SER A 92 10.05 -7.85 -3.26
C SER A 92 9.21 -9.11 -3.25
N THR A 93 8.48 -9.35 -2.17
CA THR A 93 7.67 -10.55 -1.97
C THR A 93 6.19 -10.24 -1.86
N SER A 94 5.38 -11.20 -2.18
CA SER A 94 3.94 -11.21 -1.91
C SER A 94 3.63 -12.33 -0.91
N SER A 95 2.41 -12.35 -0.40
CA SER A 95 1.92 -13.42 0.51
C SER A 95 1.91 -14.83 -0.10
N GLN A 96 2.19 -14.96 -1.41
CA GLN A 96 2.33 -16.26 -2.08
C GLN A 96 3.76 -16.80 -2.07
N ALA A 97 4.72 -16.01 -1.61
CA ALA A 97 6.11 -16.44 -1.53
C ALA A 97 6.27 -17.49 -0.43
N THR A 98 6.95 -18.57 -0.77
CA THR A 98 7.26 -19.66 0.17
C THR A 98 8.64 -19.43 0.77
N SER A 99 8.78 -19.65 2.07
CA SER A 99 10.06 -19.55 2.78
C SER A 99 11.09 -20.50 2.18
N GLY A 100 12.31 -20.02 2.04
CA GLY A 100 13.40 -20.79 1.46
C GLY A 100 14.67 -19.94 1.27
N THR A 101 15.76 -20.62 0.94
CA THR A 101 17.06 -19.99 0.68
C THR A 101 17.54 -20.41 -0.70
N PHE A 102 17.91 -19.43 -1.53
CA PHE A 102 18.33 -19.67 -2.91
C PHE A 102 19.68 -18.99 -3.16
N SER A 103 20.57 -19.68 -3.83
CA SER A 103 21.84 -19.10 -4.30
C SER A 103 21.62 -18.37 -5.62
N LEU A 104 22.04 -17.10 -5.72
CA LEU A 104 21.94 -16.30 -6.92
C LEU A 104 23.35 -15.92 -7.39
N THR A 105 23.65 -16.14 -8.67
CA THR A 105 24.84 -15.60 -9.33
C THR A 105 24.41 -14.88 -10.60
N VAL A 106 24.61 -13.58 -10.67
CA VAL A 106 24.32 -12.74 -11.84
C VAL A 106 25.60 -12.62 -12.68
N ASN A 107 25.59 -13.20 -13.87
CA ASN A 107 26.73 -13.12 -14.80
C ASN A 107 26.76 -11.77 -15.53
N ASN A 108 25.61 -11.34 -16.04
CA ASN A 108 25.42 -10.03 -16.68
C ASN A 108 23.96 -9.59 -16.65
N LEU A 109 23.78 -8.28 -16.70
CA LEU A 109 22.46 -7.64 -16.78
C LEU A 109 21.94 -7.59 -18.22
N ALA A 110 20.63 -7.50 -18.37
CA ALA A 110 19.98 -7.11 -19.61
C ALA A 110 20.29 -5.64 -19.92
N ARG A 111 20.58 -5.36 -21.19
CA ARG A 111 20.87 -4.00 -21.67
C ARG A 111 20.12 -3.72 -22.97
N GLU A 112 19.85 -2.44 -23.19
CA GLU A 112 19.34 -1.92 -24.46
C GLU A 112 20.47 -1.65 -25.43
N THR A 113 20.16 -1.54 -26.74
CA THR A 113 21.09 -0.99 -27.73
C THR A 113 21.27 0.51 -27.54
N LYS A 114 22.54 0.97 -27.66
CA LYS A 114 22.85 2.40 -27.83
C LYS A 114 23.69 2.61 -29.07
N LEU A 115 23.21 3.54 -29.91
CA LEU A 115 23.92 3.96 -31.13
C LEU A 115 24.24 5.44 -30.99
N ILE A 116 25.36 5.87 -31.50
CA ILE A 116 25.79 7.27 -31.54
C ILE A 116 26.06 7.71 -32.94
N SER A 117 25.63 8.90 -33.34
CA SER A 117 25.90 9.47 -34.65
C SER A 117 27.28 10.08 -34.76
N ASP A 118 27.71 10.40 -35.96
CA ASP A 118 28.76 11.38 -36.22
C ASP A 118 28.37 12.73 -35.59
N GLY A 119 29.38 13.58 -35.35
CA GLY A 119 29.19 14.88 -34.72
C GLY A 119 28.56 15.93 -35.64
N PHE A 120 27.74 16.80 -35.07
CA PHE A 120 27.14 17.95 -35.72
C PHE A 120 27.58 19.23 -35.02
N SER A 121 27.58 20.33 -35.76
CA SER A 121 27.96 21.65 -35.19
C SER A 121 26.89 22.21 -34.23
N SER A 122 25.60 21.95 -34.48
CA SER A 122 24.47 22.42 -33.70
C SER A 122 23.21 21.61 -34.01
N THR A 123 22.15 21.85 -33.19
CA THR A 123 20.82 21.21 -33.40
C THR A 123 20.14 21.69 -34.70
N SER A 124 20.49 22.88 -35.19
CA SER A 124 20.05 23.42 -36.50
C SER A 124 20.98 23.04 -37.66
N GLY A 125 22.04 22.27 -37.39
CA GLY A 125 22.92 21.73 -38.44
C GLY A 125 22.12 20.99 -39.49
N ALA A 126 22.47 21.18 -40.77
CA ALA A 126 21.77 20.51 -41.87
C ALA A 126 22.07 19.00 -41.87
N VAL A 127 21.05 18.21 -42.14
CA VAL A 127 21.10 16.78 -42.39
C VAL A 127 20.76 16.54 -43.85
N THR A 128 21.47 15.64 -44.51
CA THR A 128 21.22 15.29 -45.94
C THR A 128 19.79 14.78 -46.09
N GLN A 129 19.05 15.29 -47.07
CA GLN A 129 17.72 14.80 -47.41
C GLN A 129 17.79 13.37 -47.94
N GLY A 130 16.79 12.56 -47.58
CA GLY A 130 16.74 11.16 -47.96
C GLY A 130 15.97 10.32 -46.93
N THR A 131 16.26 9.05 -46.86
CA THR A 131 15.58 8.11 -45.97
C THR A 131 16.57 7.33 -45.10
N ILE A 132 16.17 7.07 -43.87
CA ILE A 132 16.78 6.05 -43.01
C ILE A 132 15.72 5.04 -42.63
N VAL A 133 16.13 3.80 -42.49
CA VAL A 133 15.28 2.74 -41.93
C VAL A 133 15.82 2.38 -40.55
N ILE A 134 14.97 2.45 -39.57
CA ILE A 134 15.27 2.01 -38.19
C ILE A 134 14.50 0.73 -37.95
N VAL A 135 15.20 -0.29 -37.48
CA VAL A 135 14.61 -1.53 -36.99
C VAL A 135 14.81 -1.59 -35.49
N ALA A 136 13.73 -1.78 -34.70
CA ALA A 136 13.77 -1.92 -33.27
C ALA A 136 12.86 -3.09 -32.84
N GLY A 137 13.44 -4.11 -32.20
CA GLY A 137 12.69 -5.29 -31.78
C GLY A 137 11.91 -5.98 -32.90
N GLY A 138 12.50 -6.09 -34.10
CA GLY A 138 11.87 -6.69 -35.27
C GLY A 138 10.85 -5.83 -36.02
N THR A 139 10.48 -4.67 -35.47
CA THR A 139 9.60 -3.68 -36.13
C THR A 139 10.45 -2.62 -36.83
N SER A 140 10.10 -2.27 -38.06
CA SER A 140 10.83 -1.27 -38.85
C SER A 140 10.00 -0.05 -39.17
N ALA A 141 10.62 1.11 -39.21
CA ALA A 141 10.05 2.34 -39.74
C ALA A 141 11.03 3.03 -40.69
N THR A 142 10.49 3.56 -41.78
CA THR A 142 11.25 4.40 -42.72
C THR A 142 10.98 5.87 -42.33
N ILE A 143 12.07 6.59 -42.04
CA ILE A 143 12.03 8.01 -41.70
C ILE A 143 12.52 8.80 -42.89
N THR A 144 11.69 9.67 -43.42
CA THR A 144 12.02 10.54 -44.54
C THR A 144 12.45 11.92 -44.03
N ILE A 145 13.60 12.40 -44.50
CA ILE A 145 14.10 13.74 -44.24
C ILE A 145 13.97 14.52 -45.55
N ASP A 146 13.20 15.60 -45.49
CA ASP A 146 12.96 16.52 -46.59
C ASP A 146 13.21 17.95 -46.14
N SER A 147 12.89 18.94 -46.96
CA SER A 147 13.15 20.36 -46.70
C SER A 147 12.36 20.92 -45.46
N SER A 148 11.41 20.19 -44.91
CA SER A 148 10.63 20.58 -43.75
C SER A 148 11.27 20.15 -42.42
N ASN A 149 12.17 19.13 -42.47
CA ASN A 149 12.77 18.53 -41.28
C ASN A 149 14.26 18.22 -41.42
N ASP A 150 14.98 18.82 -42.41
CA ASP A 150 16.39 18.57 -42.76
C ASP A 150 17.40 19.17 -41.77
N THR A 151 17.06 19.21 -40.50
CA THR A 151 17.95 19.60 -39.40
C THR A 151 18.15 18.43 -38.42
N VAL A 152 19.23 18.48 -37.62
CA VAL A 152 19.49 17.48 -36.57
C VAL A 152 18.33 17.42 -35.59
N ALA A 153 17.71 18.58 -35.24
CA ALA A 153 16.51 18.64 -34.42
C ALA A 153 15.29 18.00 -35.09
N GLY A 154 15.12 18.21 -36.41
CA GLY A 154 14.08 17.57 -37.22
C GLY A 154 14.21 16.07 -37.26
N LEU A 155 15.45 15.57 -37.55
CA LEU A 155 15.76 14.14 -37.52
C LEU A 155 15.42 13.51 -36.16
N ARG A 156 15.84 14.12 -35.05
CA ARG A 156 15.51 13.65 -33.69
C ARG A 156 14.01 13.54 -33.46
N LEU A 157 13.26 14.57 -33.85
CA LEU A 157 11.79 14.56 -33.72
C LEU A 157 11.15 13.48 -34.58
N ALA A 158 11.60 13.32 -35.82
CA ALA A 158 11.11 12.28 -36.74
C ALA A 158 11.37 10.86 -36.19
N ILE A 159 12.54 10.62 -35.57
CA ILE A 159 12.85 9.36 -34.92
C ILE A 159 11.93 9.12 -33.72
N ASN A 160 11.78 10.11 -32.84
CA ASN A 160 10.95 9.98 -31.65
C ASN A 160 9.45 9.81 -31.96
N ASN A 161 9.01 10.30 -33.12
CA ASN A 161 7.62 10.17 -33.58
C ASN A 161 7.39 8.92 -34.46
N SER A 162 8.41 8.09 -34.68
CA SER A 162 8.32 6.91 -35.54
C SER A 162 7.40 5.78 -35.00
N GLY A 163 7.03 5.83 -33.74
CA GLY A 163 6.26 4.75 -33.06
C GLY A 163 7.10 3.52 -32.70
N LEU A 164 8.41 3.52 -32.95
CA LEU A 164 9.31 2.44 -32.56
C LEU A 164 9.73 2.54 -31.10
N ASN A 165 10.16 1.41 -30.54
CA ASN A 165 10.76 1.34 -29.20
C ASN A 165 12.21 1.88 -29.21
N VAL A 166 12.37 3.12 -29.66
CA VAL A 166 13.64 3.84 -29.72
C VAL A 166 13.45 5.28 -29.30
N LYS A 167 14.44 5.85 -28.62
CA LYS A 167 14.48 7.26 -28.21
C LYS A 167 15.75 7.90 -28.69
N ALA A 168 15.61 9.03 -29.40
CA ALA A 168 16.71 9.88 -29.86
C ALA A 168 16.89 11.08 -28.92
N THR A 169 18.14 11.28 -28.46
CA THR A 169 18.52 12.40 -27.58
C THR A 169 19.79 13.06 -28.07
N PHE A 170 20.05 14.30 -27.65
CA PHE A 170 21.30 14.98 -27.92
C PHE A 170 22.31 14.74 -26.79
N LEU A 171 23.56 14.53 -27.17
CA LEU A 171 24.72 14.48 -26.30
C LEU A 171 25.76 15.47 -26.83
N ASN A 172 26.32 16.30 -25.94
CA ASN A 172 27.50 17.12 -26.28
C ASN A 172 28.74 16.38 -25.74
N ASP A 173 29.67 16.00 -26.65
CA ASP A 173 30.88 15.26 -26.27
C ASP A 173 32.08 16.16 -25.92
N GLY A 174 31.87 17.49 -25.94
CA GLY A 174 32.91 18.48 -25.61
C GLY A 174 33.96 18.72 -26.70
N SER A 175 33.81 18.12 -27.89
CA SER A 175 34.72 18.31 -29.00
C SER A 175 34.70 19.74 -29.49
N SER A 176 35.88 20.26 -29.89
CA SER A 176 35.96 21.64 -30.43
C SER A 176 35.29 21.80 -31.79
N THR A 177 35.14 20.74 -32.53
CA THR A 177 34.50 20.69 -33.84
C THR A 177 33.38 19.67 -33.82
N ASN A 178 32.15 20.06 -34.15
CA ASN A 178 30.96 19.19 -34.19
C ASN A 178 30.69 18.43 -32.86
N PRO A 179 30.53 19.14 -31.72
CA PRO A 179 30.42 18.48 -30.43
C PRO A 179 29.08 17.80 -30.20
N LEU A 180 28.06 18.09 -31.02
CA LEU A 180 26.71 17.60 -30.82
C LEU A 180 26.56 16.23 -31.52
N ARG A 181 26.15 15.24 -30.77
CA ARG A 181 25.83 13.89 -31.27
C ARG A 181 24.39 13.53 -31.02
N LEU A 182 23.82 12.76 -31.94
CA LEU A 182 22.51 12.15 -31.76
C LEU A 182 22.73 10.74 -31.21
N VAL A 183 22.17 10.47 -30.00
CA VAL A 183 22.21 9.16 -29.36
C VAL A 183 20.85 8.52 -29.52
N LEU A 184 20.82 7.32 -30.08
CA LEU A 184 19.63 6.47 -30.15
C LEU A 184 19.75 5.38 -29.10
N SER A 185 18.77 5.31 -28.21
CA SER A 185 18.67 4.23 -27.20
C SER A 185 17.42 3.44 -27.44
N GLY A 186 17.53 2.10 -27.42
CA GLY A 186 16.36 1.25 -27.28
C GLY A 186 15.61 1.55 -25.98
N THR A 187 14.31 1.46 -25.98
CA THR A 187 13.49 1.63 -24.76
C THR A 187 13.24 0.30 -24.03
N GLN A 188 13.64 -0.79 -24.67
CA GLN A 188 13.54 -2.15 -24.15
C GLN A 188 14.92 -2.78 -24.07
N THR A 189 15.17 -3.57 -23.03
CA THR A 189 16.37 -4.39 -22.89
C THR A 189 16.21 -5.75 -23.56
N GLY A 190 17.29 -6.50 -23.68
CA GLY A 190 17.26 -7.87 -24.22
C GLY A 190 17.64 -7.96 -25.67
N SER A 191 18.25 -9.10 -26.08
CA SER A 191 18.77 -9.34 -27.42
C SER A 191 17.74 -9.15 -28.54
N ASP A 192 16.48 -9.49 -28.27
CA ASP A 192 15.38 -9.39 -29.24
C ASP A 192 14.91 -7.95 -29.46
N SER A 193 15.31 -7.03 -28.55
CA SER A 193 14.99 -5.59 -28.61
C SER A 193 16.11 -4.76 -29.25
N SER A 194 17.02 -5.41 -30.01
CA SER A 194 18.14 -4.74 -30.71
C SER A 194 17.62 -3.62 -31.64
N VAL A 195 18.38 -2.53 -31.70
CA VAL A 195 18.13 -1.40 -32.61
C VAL A 195 19.22 -1.35 -33.63
N SER A 196 18.83 -1.24 -34.91
CA SER A 196 19.75 -0.99 -36.00
C SER A 196 19.24 0.11 -36.91
N VAL A 197 20.17 0.81 -37.56
CA VAL A 197 19.88 1.91 -38.49
C VAL A 197 20.57 1.63 -39.80
N THR A 198 19.83 1.74 -40.89
CA THR A 198 20.37 1.61 -42.25
C THR A 198 19.95 2.82 -43.08
N GLY A 199 20.85 3.29 -43.93
CA GLY A 199 20.63 4.48 -44.77
C GLY A 199 21.90 5.30 -44.86
N SER A 200 21.92 6.31 -45.75
CA SER A 200 23.12 7.07 -46.10
C SER A 200 23.13 8.53 -45.62
N ILE A 201 22.06 8.95 -44.93
CA ILE A 201 21.93 10.38 -44.54
C ILE A 201 22.67 10.73 -43.24
N VAL A 202 22.82 9.76 -42.32
CA VAL A 202 23.58 9.89 -41.05
C VAL A 202 24.15 8.51 -40.71
N SER A 203 25.43 8.47 -40.36
CA SER A 203 26.06 7.25 -39.84
C SER A 203 25.88 7.11 -38.36
N PHE A 204 25.64 5.89 -37.92
CA PHE A 204 25.56 5.54 -36.49
C PHE A 204 26.55 4.43 -36.18
N SER A 205 27.22 4.55 -35.05
CA SER A 205 28.09 3.50 -34.49
C SER A 205 27.46 2.93 -33.22
N GLU A 206 27.54 1.62 -33.06
CA GLU A 206 27.04 0.97 -31.85
C GLU A 206 28.03 1.15 -30.69
N THR A 207 27.56 1.69 -29.58
CA THR A 207 28.34 1.85 -28.35
C THR A 207 27.94 0.86 -27.27
N GLN A 208 26.74 0.31 -27.38
CA GLN A 208 26.24 -0.74 -26.50
C GLN A 208 25.29 -1.65 -27.27
N SER A 209 25.59 -2.95 -27.26
CA SER A 209 24.70 -3.96 -27.83
C SER A 209 23.60 -4.37 -26.85
N ALA A 210 22.41 -4.60 -27.39
CA ALA A 210 21.33 -5.23 -26.62
C ALA A 210 21.75 -6.64 -26.18
N GLN A 211 21.51 -6.98 -24.95
CA GLN A 211 21.75 -8.32 -24.41
C GLN A 211 20.72 -8.69 -23.37
N ASN A 212 20.51 -9.99 -23.21
CA ASN A 212 19.68 -10.55 -22.14
C ASN A 212 20.46 -10.55 -20.81
N ALA A 213 19.75 -10.47 -19.70
CA ALA A 213 20.29 -10.85 -18.41
C ALA A 213 20.55 -12.36 -18.42
N ASN A 214 21.67 -12.75 -17.86
CA ASN A 214 22.01 -14.15 -17.60
C ASN A 214 22.43 -14.31 -16.15
N PHE A 215 21.75 -15.21 -15.46
CA PHE A 215 22.02 -15.50 -14.04
C PHE A 215 21.77 -16.98 -13.75
N ILE A 216 22.32 -17.45 -12.65
CA ILE A 216 22.18 -18.82 -12.15
C ILE A 216 21.46 -18.75 -10.82
N LEU A 217 20.37 -19.51 -10.70
CA LEU A 217 19.61 -19.67 -9.45
C LEU A 217 19.65 -21.14 -9.04
N ASP A 218 20.22 -21.45 -7.88
CA ASP A 218 20.43 -22.81 -7.38
C ASP A 218 21.07 -23.76 -8.43
N GLY A 219 22.04 -23.25 -9.17
CA GLY A 219 22.74 -24.02 -10.21
C GLY A 219 22.01 -24.07 -11.55
N ILE A 220 20.80 -23.51 -11.66
CA ILE A 220 20.03 -23.47 -12.91
C ILE A 220 20.31 -22.18 -13.65
N SER A 221 20.81 -22.25 -14.89
CA SER A 221 21.04 -21.07 -15.73
C SER A 221 19.73 -20.54 -16.30
N ILE A 222 19.50 -19.25 -16.11
CA ILE A 222 18.27 -18.55 -16.53
C ILE A 222 18.67 -17.33 -17.36
N THR A 223 17.94 -17.13 -18.45
CA THR A 223 18.11 -15.98 -19.34
C THR A 223 16.80 -15.21 -19.44
N LYS A 224 16.85 -13.89 -19.22
CA LYS A 224 15.68 -12.99 -19.29
C LYS A 224 16.00 -11.74 -20.08
N SER A 225 15.02 -11.23 -20.80
CA SER A 225 15.17 -9.97 -21.57
C SER A 225 15.19 -8.72 -20.69
N ASN A 226 14.75 -8.82 -19.42
CA ASN A 226 14.64 -7.73 -18.46
C ASN A 226 15.44 -8.03 -17.19
N ASN A 227 15.81 -6.99 -16.45
CA ASN A 227 16.46 -7.12 -15.15
C ASN A 227 15.45 -7.33 -14.01
N THR A 228 14.16 -7.05 -14.23
CA THR A 228 13.09 -7.36 -13.28
C THR A 228 12.47 -8.69 -13.66
N VAL A 229 12.61 -9.67 -12.78
CA VAL A 229 12.22 -11.07 -13.00
C VAL A 229 11.12 -11.43 -12.01
N THR A 230 9.96 -11.87 -12.52
CA THR A 230 8.74 -12.10 -11.71
C THR A 230 8.25 -13.53 -11.72
N ASP A 231 8.89 -14.42 -12.49
CA ASP A 231 8.36 -15.74 -12.83
C ASP A 231 9.31 -16.91 -12.48
N VAL A 232 10.36 -16.65 -11.70
CA VAL A 232 11.38 -17.66 -11.37
C VAL A 232 11.15 -18.23 -9.97
N ILE A 233 10.82 -17.40 -9.01
CA ILE A 233 10.38 -17.82 -7.67
C ILE A 233 8.95 -17.33 -7.49
N THR A 234 8.04 -18.26 -7.21
CA THR A 234 6.61 -17.92 -7.00
C THR A 234 6.45 -16.86 -5.92
N GLY A 235 5.70 -15.81 -6.21
CA GLY A 235 5.43 -14.73 -5.26
C GLY A 235 6.61 -13.79 -4.98
N THR A 236 7.73 -13.91 -5.72
CA THR A 236 8.93 -13.09 -5.53
C THR A 236 9.31 -12.35 -6.82
N ILE A 237 9.57 -11.06 -6.71
CA ILE A 237 10.15 -10.24 -7.76
C ILE A 237 11.63 -10.04 -7.44
N ILE A 238 12.50 -10.43 -8.39
CA ILE A 238 13.93 -10.24 -8.29
C ILE A 238 14.32 -9.12 -9.27
N THR A 239 14.88 -8.03 -8.76
CA THR A 239 15.46 -6.98 -9.60
C THR A 239 16.98 -7.11 -9.56
N LEU A 240 17.58 -7.47 -10.70
CA LEU A 240 19.02 -7.59 -10.86
C LEU A 240 19.64 -6.20 -10.99
N GLU A 241 20.63 -5.88 -10.16
CA GLU A 241 21.23 -4.54 -10.09
C GLU A 241 22.68 -4.52 -10.55
N SER A 242 23.43 -5.58 -10.28
CA SER A 242 24.82 -5.72 -10.71
C SER A 242 25.21 -7.19 -10.93
N ALA A 243 26.31 -7.42 -11.66
CA ALA A 243 26.92 -8.74 -11.71
C ALA A 243 27.56 -9.06 -10.35
N GLY A 244 27.45 -10.32 -9.91
CA GLY A 244 27.96 -10.77 -8.62
C GLY A 244 27.18 -11.99 -8.14
N SER A 245 27.44 -12.39 -6.88
CA SER A 245 26.76 -13.54 -6.28
C SER A 245 26.33 -13.25 -4.84
N GLY A 246 25.26 -13.91 -4.45
CA GLY A 246 24.70 -13.79 -3.10
C GLY A 246 23.65 -14.84 -2.82
N THR A 247 23.05 -14.69 -1.68
CA THR A 247 21.98 -15.57 -1.18
C THR A 247 20.69 -14.78 -1.01
N ILE A 248 19.63 -15.30 -1.59
CA ILE A 248 18.25 -14.87 -1.36
C ILE A 248 17.71 -15.67 -0.18
N THR A 249 17.18 -15.01 0.83
CA THR A 249 16.47 -15.64 1.94
C THR A 249 15.04 -15.10 1.96
N LEU A 250 14.08 -16.02 1.93
CA LEU A 250 12.65 -15.75 2.10
C LEU A 250 12.21 -16.36 3.41
N SER A 251 11.61 -15.57 4.29
CA SER A 251 11.12 -16.00 5.60
C SER A 251 9.73 -15.41 5.88
N SER A 252 9.01 -16.04 6.78
CA SER A 252 7.76 -15.45 7.26
C SER A 252 8.07 -14.15 8.00
N ASP A 253 7.38 -13.08 7.64
CA ASP A 253 7.46 -11.79 8.31
C ASP A 253 6.54 -11.79 9.54
N THR A 254 7.06 -12.39 10.61
CA THR A 254 6.33 -12.53 11.88
C THR A 254 6.06 -11.18 12.55
N ASP A 255 6.89 -10.17 12.30
CA ASP A 255 6.71 -8.84 12.87
C ASP A 255 5.49 -8.14 12.25
N THR A 256 5.38 -8.14 10.92
CA THR A 256 4.18 -7.64 10.23
C THR A 256 2.92 -8.41 10.64
N ILE A 257 3.02 -9.73 10.86
CA ILE A 257 1.88 -10.53 11.31
C ILE A 257 1.47 -10.12 12.73
N LYS A 258 2.43 -9.93 13.65
CA LYS A 258 2.15 -9.42 15.00
C LYS A 258 1.49 -8.05 14.98
N GLU A 259 1.95 -7.13 14.13
CA GLU A 259 1.31 -5.82 13.96
C GLU A 259 -0.15 -5.94 13.55
N LYS A 260 -0.47 -6.87 12.63
CA LYS A 260 -1.85 -7.14 12.22
C LYS A 260 -2.69 -7.70 13.37
N VAL A 261 -2.15 -8.61 14.16
CA VAL A 261 -2.80 -9.17 15.34
C VAL A 261 -3.02 -8.09 16.39
N GLN A 262 -2.01 -7.23 16.64
CA GLN A 262 -2.13 -6.09 17.56
C GLN A 262 -3.24 -5.13 17.11
N ALA A 263 -3.27 -4.78 15.82
CA ALA A 263 -4.32 -3.91 15.28
C ALA A 263 -5.73 -4.50 15.46
N TYR A 264 -5.87 -5.84 15.35
CA TYR A 264 -7.13 -6.53 15.65
C TYR A 264 -7.51 -6.38 17.12
N VAL A 265 -6.57 -6.66 18.03
CA VAL A 265 -6.82 -6.56 19.47
C VAL A 265 -7.14 -5.12 19.88
N ASP A 266 -6.40 -4.14 19.37
CA ASP A 266 -6.64 -2.71 19.67
C ASP A 266 -8.03 -2.27 19.21
N SER A 267 -8.39 -2.62 17.97
CA SER A 267 -9.70 -2.26 17.41
C SER A 267 -10.86 -2.98 18.09
N PHE A 268 -10.67 -4.23 18.53
CA PHE A 268 -11.64 -4.97 19.34
C PHE A 268 -11.81 -4.31 20.70
N ASN A 269 -10.70 -3.96 21.37
CA ASN A 269 -10.72 -3.32 22.69
C ASN A 269 -11.37 -1.95 22.65
N GLU A 270 -11.08 -1.14 21.62
CA GLU A 270 -11.71 0.17 21.44
C GLU A 270 -13.25 0.04 21.31
N LEU A 271 -13.72 -0.96 20.54
CA LEU A 271 -15.13 -1.26 20.41
C LEU A 271 -15.73 -1.77 21.75
N MET A 272 -15.04 -2.68 22.43
CA MET A 272 -15.51 -3.29 23.67
C MET A 272 -15.58 -2.27 24.81
N LEU A 273 -14.58 -1.40 24.97
CA LEU A 273 -14.57 -0.32 25.94
C LEU A 273 -15.71 0.67 25.69
N HIS A 274 -15.96 1.01 24.43
CA HIS A 274 -17.11 1.85 24.08
C HIS A 274 -18.45 1.18 24.43
N LEU A 275 -18.60 -0.12 24.16
CA LEU A 275 -19.80 -0.88 24.54
C LEU A 275 -19.98 -0.92 26.07
N ASN A 276 -18.88 -1.10 26.81
CA ASN A 276 -18.92 -1.05 28.28
C ASN A 276 -19.38 0.33 28.77
N ASP A 277 -18.87 1.42 28.18
CA ASP A 277 -19.22 2.80 28.55
C ASP A 277 -20.71 3.13 28.29
N VAL A 278 -21.20 2.84 27.06
CA VAL A 278 -22.58 3.18 26.68
C VAL A 278 -23.63 2.29 27.34
N LEU A 279 -23.24 1.16 27.92
CA LEU A 279 -24.09 0.24 28.69
C LEU A 279 -23.86 0.36 30.18
N ALA A 280 -23.01 1.27 30.66
CA ALA A 280 -22.65 1.38 32.07
C ALA A 280 -23.84 1.81 32.94
N LEU A 281 -23.83 1.31 34.17
CA LEU A 281 -24.60 1.81 35.30
C LEU A 281 -23.61 2.31 36.34
N ASP A 282 -23.69 3.58 36.67
CA ASP A 282 -22.94 4.12 37.80
C ASP A 282 -23.54 3.60 39.10
N SER A 283 -22.79 2.75 39.79
CA SER A 283 -23.25 2.12 41.06
C SER A 283 -23.36 3.12 42.23
N ASP A 284 -22.65 4.24 42.16
CA ASP A 284 -22.59 5.21 43.24
C ASP A 284 -23.71 6.27 43.13
N THR A 285 -24.01 6.69 41.90
CA THR A 285 -25.04 7.70 41.63
C THR A 285 -26.38 7.11 41.18
N GLY A 286 -26.38 5.88 40.68
CA GLY A 286 -27.52 5.22 40.02
C GLY A 286 -27.84 5.79 38.65
N GLU A 287 -26.95 6.63 38.08
CA GLU A 287 -27.10 7.16 36.73
C GLU A 287 -26.81 6.09 35.71
N THR A 288 -27.57 6.10 34.60
CA THR A 288 -27.43 5.15 33.50
C THR A 288 -26.87 5.81 32.28
N SER A 289 -25.96 5.11 31.58
CA SER A 289 -25.46 5.54 30.26
C SER A 289 -26.56 5.53 29.22
N VAL A 290 -26.32 6.22 28.12
CA VAL A 290 -27.30 6.54 27.05
C VAL A 290 -28.02 5.34 26.49
N LEU A 291 -27.28 4.19 26.30
CA LEU A 291 -27.82 2.94 25.77
C LEU A 291 -28.00 1.87 26.85
N PHE A 292 -27.96 2.21 28.13
CA PHE A 292 -28.22 1.28 29.19
C PHE A 292 -29.54 0.51 28.99
N ALA A 293 -29.52 -0.79 29.25
CA ALA A 293 -30.64 -1.71 29.02
C ALA A 293 -31.10 -1.85 27.54
N ASN A 294 -30.33 -1.34 26.58
CA ASN A 294 -30.59 -1.62 25.16
C ASN A 294 -30.22 -3.06 24.81
N PHE A 295 -31.21 -3.91 24.61
CA PHE A 295 -31.03 -5.34 24.39
C PHE A 295 -30.18 -5.66 23.15
N THR A 296 -30.30 -4.88 22.07
CA THR A 296 -29.54 -5.09 20.83
C THR A 296 -28.05 -4.87 21.07
N VAL A 297 -27.70 -3.80 21.81
CA VAL A 297 -26.30 -3.47 22.10
C VAL A 297 -25.71 -4.46 23.11
N GLN A 298 -26.49 -4.86 24.13
CA GLN A 298 -26.07 -5.92 25.08
C GLN A 298 -25.81 -7.26 24.38
N ASN A 299 -26.69 -7.64 23.46
CA ASN A 299 -26.52 -8.88 22.69
C ASN A 299 -25.30 -8.81 21.78
N LEU A 300 -25.03 -7.66 21.15
CA LEU A 300 -23.81 -7.45 20.38
C LEU A 300 -22.56 -7.61 21.26
N GLN A 301 -22.51 -6.96 22.42
CA GLN A 301 -21.42 -7.08 23.38
C GLN A 301 -21.17 -8.54 23.79
N GLN A 302 -22.25 -9.26 24.13
CA GLN A 302 -22.15 -10.67 24.53
C GLN A 302 -21.68 -11.56 23.37
N THR A 303 -22.14 -11.29 22.14
CA THR A 303 -21.71 -12.01 20.94
C THR A 303 -20.22 -11.83 20.70
N LEU A 304 -19.72 -10.59 20.79
CA LEU A 304 -18.29 -10.30 20.62
C LEU A 304 -17.44 -11.04 21.67
N ARG A 305 -17.85 -10.99 22.94
CA ARG A 305 -17.17 -11.71 24.04
C ARG A 305 -17.14 -13.21 23.82
N SER A 306 -18.28 -13.79 23.45
CA SER A 306 -18.38 -15.24 23.23
C SER A 306 -17.55 -15.67 22.02
N THR A 307 -17.58 -14.90 20.93
CA THR A 307 -16.82 -15.21 19.71
C THR A 307 -15.31 -15.18 19.98
N ALA A 308 -14.83 -14.24 20.78
CA ALA A 308 -13.41 -14.16 21.12
C ALA A 308 -12.92 -15.30 22.03
N SER A 309 -13.82 -15.96 22.75
CA SER A 309 -13.46 -17.00 23.73
C SER A 309 -13.78 -18.42 23.28
N GLN A 310 -14.57 -18.58 22.21
CA GLN A 310 -15.01 -19.90 21.76
C GLN A 310 -13.96 -20.60 20.89
N GLN A 311 -14.08 -21.93 20.83
CA GLN A 311 -13.29 -22.75 19.94
C GLN A 311 -13.63 -22.43 18.48
N ILE A 312 -12.60 -22.27 17.65
CA ILE A 312 -12.73 -22.11 16.20
C ILE A 312 -12.97 -23.49 15.59
N LEU A 313 -14.13 -23.67 14.97
CA LEU A 313 -14.51 -24.94 14.37
C LEU A 313 -13.91 -25.06 12.96
N GLY A 314 -13.43 -26.27 12.62
CA GLY A 314 -12.92 -26.58 11.28
C GLY A 314 -11.44 -26.32 11.09
N VAL A 315 -10.72 -25.86 12.10
CA VAL A 315 -9.24 -25.82 12.09
C VAL A 315 -8.70 -27.20 12.44
N SER A 316 -7.70 -27.64 11.68
CA SER A 316 -7.02 -28.93 11.87
C SER A 316 -5.67 -28.82 12.58
N GLY A 317 -5.28 -27.62 13.00
CA GLY A 317 -4.00 -27.31 13.64
C GLY A 317 -4.06 -27.41 15.17
N ASP A 318 -2.92 -27.12 15.80
CA ASP A 318 -2.76 -27.16 17.26
C ASP A 318 -3.43 -25.98 17.97
N PHE A 319 -3.78 -24.91 17.23
CA PHE A 319 -4.37 -23.69 17.76
C PHE A 319 -5.85 -23.60 17.41
N ALA A 320 -6.72 -23.96 18.34
CA ALA A 320 -8.17 -23.89 18.20
C ALA A 320 -8.81 -22.75 18.99
N PHE A 321 -8.06 -22.10 19.86
CA PHE A 321 -8.49 -20.96 20.68
C PHE A 321 -7.48 -19.83 20.61
N LEU A 322 -7.95 -18.60 20.62
CA LEU A 322 -7.09 -17.42 20.69
C LEU A 322 -6.14 -17.44 21.88
N SER A 323 -6.56 -18.04 23.01
CA SER A 323 -5.72 -18.17 24.20
C SER A 323 -4.48 -19.05 24.01
N GLN A 324 -4.49 -19.96 23.03
CA GLN A 324 -3.34 -20.82 22.73
C GLN A 324 -2.23 -20.10 21.94
N ILE A 325 -2.58 -18.97 21.30
CA ILE A 325 -1.64 -18.09 20.63
C ILE A 325 -1.34 -16.81 21.44
N GLY A 326 -1.63 -16.83 22.76
CA GLY A 326 -1.32 -15.71 23.65
C GLY A 326 -2.37 -14.60 23.71
N ILE A 327 -3.53 -14.71 23.03
CA ILE A 327 -4.60 -13.71 23.10
C ILE A 327 -5.64 -14.13 24.14
N ARG A 328 -5.74 -13.41 25.24
CA ARG A 328 -6.60 -13.75 26.39
C ARG A 328 -7.68 -12.70 26.59
N THR A 329 -8.90 -13.16 26.96
CA THR A 329 -10.01 -12.27 27.31
C THR A 329 -9.92 -11.88 28.79
N LEU A 330 -9.99 -10.58 29.05
CA LEU A 330 -10.00 -10.00 30.40
C LEU A 330 -11.43 -9.92 30.99
N SER A 331 -11.54 -9.62 32.29
CA SER A 331 -12.82 -9.59 32.99
C SER A 331 -13.81 -8.56 32.44
N ASP A 332 -13.32 -7.45 31.91
CA ASP A 332 -14.12 -6.41 31.26
C ASP A 332 -14.51 -6.77 29.80
N GLY A 333 -14.05 -7.91 29.29
CA GLY A 333 -14.30 -8.41 27.95
C GLY A 333 -13.32 -7.89 26.89
N THR A 334 -12.34 -7.10 27.27
CA THR A 334 -11.22 -6.72 26.38
C THR A 334 -10.26 -7.89 26.19
N LEU A 335 -9.39 -7.79 25.18
CA LEU A 335 -8.36 -8.76 24.87
C LEU A 335 -6.99 -8.23 25.32
N SER A 336 -6.11 -9.13 25.76
CA SER A 336 -4.70 -8.85 25.97
C SER A 336 -3.86 -9.79 25.13
N ILE A 337 -2.69 -9.33 24.67
CA ILE A 337 -1.70 -10.14 23.97
C ILE A 337 -0.55 -10.44 24.93
N ASP A 338 -0.13 -11.70 24.97
CA ASP A 338 1.16 -12.11 25.49
C ASP A 338 2.12 -12.26 24.30
N ASP A 339 3.06 -11.31 24.17
CA ASP A 339 3.98 -11.25 23.04
C ASP A 339 4.90 -12.46 22.96
N GLY A 340 5.21 -13.10 24.11
CA GLY A 340 6.00 -14.31 24.18
C GLY A 340 5.24 -15.48 23.58
N ASP A 341 4.05 -15.76 24.11
CA ASP A 341 3.19 -16.86 23.63
C ASP A 341 2.86 -16.69 22.12
N LEU A 342 2.58 -15.44 21.67
CA LEU A 342 2.31 -15.18 20.25
C LEU A 342 3.55 -15.43 19.39
N SER A 343 4.72 -15.01 19.85
CA SER A 343 5.98 -15.26 19.14
C SER A 343 6.28 -16.74 19.00
N ASP A 344 6.09 -17.50 20.06
CA ASP A 344 6.32 -18.94 20.09
C ASP A 344 5.34 -19.67 19.17
N ALA A 345 4.07 -19.26 19.16
CA ALA A 345 3.06 -19.83 18.25
C ALA A 345 3.41 -19.56 16.77
N LEU A 346 3.80 -18.32 16.43
CA LEU A 346 4.21 -17.94 15.08
C LEU A 346 5.51 -18.67 14.66
N ALA A 347 6.45 -18.85 15.57
CA ALA A 347 7.69 -19.57 15.31
C ALA A 347 7.46 -21.08 15.11
N ALA A 348 6.46 -21.66 15.80
CA ALA A 348 6.11 -23.07 15.65
C ALA A 348 5.46 -23.34 14.29
N ASP A 349 4.44 -22.61 13.92
CA ASP A 349 3.75 -22.73 12.63
C ASP A 349 2.86 -21.51 12.33
N VAL A 350 3.36 -20.61 11.49
CA VAL A 350 2.62 -19.41 11.06
C VAL A 350 1.33 -19.75 10.32
N GLY A 351 1.31 -20.88 9.59
CA GLY A 351 0.13 -21.31 8.82
C GLY A 351 -1.01 -21.83 9.67
N ASN A 352 -0.71 -22.28 10.91
CA ASN A 352 -1.69 -22.79 11.86
C ASN A 352 -2.22 -21.70 12.82
N VAL A 353 -1.53 -20.56 12.94
CA VAL A 353 -1.98 -19.39 13.70
C VAL A 353 -3.02 -18.60 12.92
#